data_60dd0254a4325fb26300bc300d5aa1dc
#
_entry.id   60dd0254a4325fb26300bc300d5aa1dc
#
_cell.length_a   1.000
_cell.length_b   1.000
_cell.length_c   1.000
_cell.angle_alpha   90.00
_cell.angle_beta   90.00
_cell.angle_gamma   90.00
#
_symmetry.space_group_name_H-M   'P 1'
#
loop_
_entity.id
_entity.type
_entity.pdbx_description
1 polymer ?
#
loop_
_entity_poly.entity_id
_entity_poly.type
_entity_poly.pdbx_seq_one_letter_code
_entity_poly.pdbx_strand_id
1 'polypeptide(L)'
;MRTPIRFPPTPLLLAALCLTASAAAQASDHLICKDATTPEGATQVGALQPLFRDCPRITDIDFTGRADGHKFYSGVYTGPPKDRSFYEQADDGVLMQRGGVLATVKTSSFPGRFPLLSGARPFYIEAQVATSSNHRDNFPAIWLMPIEHNARMEDVYEGDPKSFERWFELDIDEGGFGPGGHHTAISWSGIWPHYKKIQNPNPTSKVPLDRTQPNVFGVSYSPDTLTVRWWLNGRPVLEATQPHVPEIARRQNFYLIVSAQSHKNISHYQMKLLGVRAFVGDATTASGGATVPARRAKGSP
;
A
#
# COMPACT_ATOMS: atom_id res chain seq x y z
N MET A 1 -69.49 -50.21 8.50
CA MET A 1 -69.44 -49.12 7.55
C MET A 1 -68.44 -48.09 8.09
N ARG A 2 -67.26 -47.94 7.52
CA ARG A 2 -66.25 -46.95 7.93
C ARG A 2 -66.12 -45.93 6.81
N THR A 3 -66.41 -44.67 7.14
CA THR A 3 -66.35 -43.53 6.24
C THR A 3 -64.86 -43.13 6.02
N PRO A 4 -64.44 -42.86 4.79
CA PRO A 4 -63.03 -42.41 4.55
C PRO A 4 -62.84 -40.90 4.84
N ILE A 5 -61.85 -40.58 5.62
CA ILE A 5 -61.42 -39.21 5.91
C ILE A 5 -60.64 -38.64 4.69
N ARG A 6 -61.19 -37.58 4.08
CA ARG A 6 -60.51 -36.81 3.03
C ARG A 6 -59.61 -35.78 3.69
N PHE A 7 -58.32 -35.80 3.33
CA PHE A 7 -57.37 -34.76 3.63
C PHE A 7 -57.44 -33.65 2.56
N PRO A 8 -57.36 -32.39 2.94
CA PRO A 8 -57.31 -31.30 1.99
C PRO A 8 -55.91 -31.22 1.32
N PRO A 9 -55.81 -30.71 0.09
CA PRO A 9 -54.50 -30.57 -0.60
C PRO A 9 -53.69 -29.47 0.06
N THR A 10 -52.45 -29.81 0.41
CA THR A 10 -51.45 -28.90 0.90
C THR A 10 -50.98 -27.97 -0.25
N PRO A 11 -50.95 -26.66 -0.09
CA PRO A 11 -50.41 -25.77 -1.11
C PRO A 11 -48.89 -25.97 -1.22
N LEU A 12 -48.44 -26.26 -2.43
CA LEU A 12 -47.02 -26.20 -2.78
C LEU A 12 -46.55 -24.77 -2.61
N LEU A 13 -45.77 -24.52 -1.57
CA LEU A 13 -44.95 -23.32 -1.46
C LEU A 13 -43.83 -23.41 -2.50
N LEU A 14 -43.96 -22.67 -3.57
CA LEU A 14 -42.83 -22.40 -4.50
C LEU A 14 -41.83 -21.54 -3.72
N ALA A 15 -40.80 -22.19 -3.17
CA ALA A 15 -39.63 -21.49 -2.65
C ALA A 15 -38.90 -20.88 -3.86
N ALA A 16 -39.08 -19.58 -4.07
CA ALA A 16 -38.24 -18.80 -4.95
C ALA A 16 -36.80 -18.83 -4.40
N LEU A 17 -35.98 -19.68 -4.97
CA LEU A 17 -34.51 -19.62 -4.77
C LEU A 17 -34.06 -18.28 -5.36
N CYS A 18 -33.95 -17.26 -4.52
CA CYS A 18 -33.12 -16.09 -4.80
C CYS A 18 -31.68 -16.61 -4.91
N LEU A 19 -31.26 -16.92 -6.10
CA LEU A 19 -29.84 -16.97 -6.46
C LEU A 19 -29.28 -15.57 -6.23
N THR A 20 -28.81 -15.31 -5.02
CA THR A 20 -27.82 -14.26 -4.82
C THR A 20 -26.58 -14.72 -5.58
N ALA A 21 -26.50 -14.29 -6.83
CA ALA A 21 -25.25 -14.31 -7.55
C ALA A 21 -24.26 -13.56 -6.65
N SER A 22 -23.41 -14.31 -5.94
CA SER A 22 -22.15 -13.80 -5.44
C SER A 22 -21.49 -13.18 -6.66
N ALA A 23 -21.48 -11.87 -6.75
CA ALA A 23 -20.55 -11.15 -7.58
C ALA A 23 -19.17 -11.49 -6.99
N ALA A 24 -18.64 -12.66 -7.36
CA ALA A 24 -17.21 -12.85 -7.34
C ALA A 24 -16.70 -11.63 -8.09
N ALA A 25 -15.99 -10.75 -7.39
CA ALA A 25 -15.38 -9.60 -7.99
C ALA A 25 -14.57 -10.15 -9.17
N GLN A 26 -15.07 -9.93 -10.39
CA GLN A 26 -14.33 -10.23 -11.59
C GLN A 26 -13.03 -9.41 -11.42
N ALA A 27 -11.92 -10.13 -11.24
CA ALA A 27 -10.61 -9.56 -11.39
C ALA A 27 -10.63 -8.91 -12.76
N SER A 28 -10.73 -7.61 -12.79
CA SER A 28 -11.03 -6.90 -14.03
C SER A 28 -9.79 -6.96 -14.91
N ASP A 29 -9.96 -7.32 -16.19
CA ASP A 29 -9.01 -7.00 -17.26
C ASP A 29 -8.72 -5.48 -17.33
N HIS A 30 -9.29 -4.74 -16.42
CA HIS A 30 -9.23 -3.29 -16.30
C HIS A 30 -8.00 -2.86 -15.53
N LEU A 31 -7.04 -2.28 -16.25
CA LEU A 31 -5.84 -1.72 -15.64
C LEU A 31 -6.16 -0.38 -14.98
N ILE A 32 -5.90 -0.27 -13.67
CA ILE A 32 -6.12 0.99 -12.92
C ILE A 32 -5.33 2.16 -13.49
N CYS A 33 -4.19 1.88 -14.11
CA CYS A 33 -3.37 2.88 -14.78
C CYS A 33 -4.00 3.46 -16.05
N LYS A 34 -5.02 2.83 -16.61
CA LYS A 34 -5.80 3.32 -17.76
C LYS A 34 -7.16 3.91 -17.34
N ASP A 35 -7.56 3.69 -16.09
CA ASP A 35 -8.84 4.14 -15.56
C ASP A 35 -8.75 5.59 -15.07
N ALA A 36 -9.58 6.47 -15.60
CA ALA A 36 -9.65 7.88 -15.22
C ALA A 36 -10.62 8.13 -14.06
N THR A 37 -11.38 7.13 -13.62
CA THR A 37 -12.35 7.29 -12.53
C THR A 37 -11.66 7.47 -11.19
N THR A 38 -12.26 8.26 -10.31
CA THR A 38 -11.81 8.41 -8.93
C THR A 38 -12.25 7.18 -8.14
N PRO A 39 -11.33 6.43 -7.52
CA PRO A 39 -11.68 5.24 -6.75
C PRO A 39 -12.42 5.60 -5.45
N GLU A 40 -13.22 4.69 -4.95
CA GLU A 40 -13.99 4.85 -3.71
C GLU A 40 -13.08 5.27 -2.53
N GLY A 41 -11.91 4.66 -2.41
CA GLY A 41 -10.96 4.99 -1.34
C GLY A 41 -10.46 6.44 -1.37
N ALA A 42 -10.42 7.06 -2.54
CA ALA A 42 -10.09 8.48 -2.67
C ALA A 42 -11.27 9.37 -2.27
N THR A 43 -12.50 9.00 -2.61
CA THR A 43 -13.70 9.80 -2.28
C THR A 43 -13.99 9.84 -0.77
N GLN A 44 -13.56 8.83 -0.03
CA GLN A 44 -13.80 8.71 1.41
C GLN A 44 -12.98 9.66 2.29
N VAL A 45 -11.92 10.26 1.77
CA VAL A 45 -11.07 11.19 2.53
C VAL A 45 -11.16 12.63 2.04
N GLY A 46 -12.13 12.93 1.19
CA GLY A 46 -12.44 14.28 0.72
C GLY A 46 -12.32 14.45 -0.79
N ALA A 47 -12.30 15.69 -1.23
CA ALA A 47 -12.18 16.03 -2.65
C ALA A 47 -10.73 15.91 -3.11
N LEU A 48 -10.29 14.67 -3.37
CA LEU A 48 -8.93 14.42 -3.86
C LEU A 48 -8.82 14.65 -5.37
N GLN A 49 -7.66 15.15 -5.79
CA GLN A 49 -7.30 15.32 -7.20
C GLN A 49 -6.25 14.28 -7.60
N PRO A 50 -6.24 13.82 -8.86
CA PRO A 50 -5.20 12.92 -9.34
C PRO A 50 -3.81 13.54 -9.17
N LEU A 51 -2.90 12.80 -8.54
CA LEU A 51 -1.50 13.18 -8.39
C LEU A 51 -0.63 12.55 -9.46
N PHE A 52 -0.74 11.24 -9.64
CA PHE A 52 -0.12 10.49 -10.73
C PHE A 52 -0.90 9.21 -11.02
N ARG A 53 -0.65 8.67 -12.22
CA ARG A 53 -1.18 7.39 -12.70
C ARG A 53 -0.19 6.82 -13.71
N ASP A 54 0.21 5.56 -13.54
CA ASP A 54 1.22 4.93 -14.38
C ASP A 54 0.98 3.43 -14.61
N CYS A 55 1.19 3.00 -15.86
CA CYS A 55 1.36 1.60 -16.22
C CYS A 55 2.87 1.34 -16.32
N PRO A 56 3.48 0.61 -15.37
CA PRO A 56 4.93 0.48 -15.28
C PRO A 56 5.55 -0.16 -16.53
N ARG A 57 6.67 0.39 -16.96
CA ARG A 57 7.48 -0.16 -18.04
C ARG A 57 8.91 -0.38 -17.56
N ILE A 58 9.58 -1.36 -18.13
CA ILE A 58 10.97 -1.64 -17.78
C ILE A 58 11.91 -0.49 -18.11
N THR A 59 11.58 0.31 -19.14
CA THR A 59 12.32 1.52 -19.53
C THR A 59 12.19 2.66 -18.53
N ASP A 60 11.26 2.59 -17.60
CA ASP A 60 11.00 3.59 -16.55
C ASP A 60 11.79 3.29 -15.27
N ILE A 61 12.58 2.19 -15.25
CA ILE A 61 13.29 1.71 -14.07
C ILE A 61 14.76 2.10 -14.15
N ASP A 62 15.27 2.76 -13.12
CA ASP A 62 16.70 2.96 -12.92
C ASP A 62 17.35 1.73 -12.27
N PHE A 63 18.24 1.09 -13.00
CA PHE A 63 19.05 -0.04 -12.55
C PHE A 63 20.46 0.36 -12.11
N THR A 64 20.81 1.64 -12.22
CA THR A 64 22.17 2.12 -11.93
C THR A 64 22.26 2.82 -10.58
N GLY A 65 21.15 3.33 -10.11
CA GLY A 65 21.07 4.18 -8.92
C GLY A 65 21.71 5.56 -9.11
N ARG A 66 21.88 6.00 -10.36
CA ARG A 66 22.53 7.26 -10.72
C ARG A 66 21.65 8.20 -11.53
N ALA A 67 20.61 7.67 -12.17
CA ALA A 67 19.74 8.44 -13.04
C ALA A 67 18.74 9.27 -12.27
N ASP A 68 18.64 10.55 -12.61
CA ASP A 68 17.56 11.43 -12.19
C ASP A 68 16.34 11.26 -13.10
N GLY A 69 15.18 11.60 -12.57
CA GLY A 69 13.94 11.64 -13.35
C GLY A 69 13.40 10.29 -13.80
N HIS A 70 13.84 9.19 -13.21
CA HIS A 70 13.24 7.87 -13.36
C HIS A 70 11.87 7.82 -12.68
N LYS A 71 11.01 6.89 -13.08
CA LYS A 71 9.75 6.62 -12.38
C LYS A 71 9.95 5.66 -11.22
N PHE A 72 10.77 4.64 -11.43
CA PHE A 72 11.08 3.62 -10.43
C PHE A 72 12.58 3.44 -10.29
N TYR A 73 13.02 3.13 -9.08
CA TYR A 73 14.33 2.65 -8.72
C TYR A 73 14.28 1.16 -8.40
N SER A 74 15.20 0.36 -8.92
CA SER A 74 15.23 -1.10 -8.72
C SER A 74 15.84 -1.51 -7.38
N GLY A 75 15.39 -0.91 -6.27
CA GLY A 75 15.90 -1.18 -4.94
C GLY A 75 15.11 -0.48 -3.86
N VAL A 76 15.55 -0.65 -2.63
CA VAL A 76 15.06 0.10 -1.47
C VAL A 76 16.06 1.16 -1.07
N TYR A 77 15.62 2.11 -0.27
CA TYR A 77 16.39 3.27 0.21
C TYR A 77 17.78 2.95 0.80
N THR A 78 17.98 1.77 1.36
CA THR A 78 19.25 1.37 2.01
C THR A 78 20.16 0.51 1.14
N GLY A 79 19.66 -0.02 0.03
CA GLY A 79 20.34 -1.04 -0.75
C GLY A 79 20.86 -0.57 -2.11
N PRO A 80 21.79 -1.31 -2.71
CA PRO A 80 22.15 -1.13 -4.10
C PRO A 80 20.99 -1.48 -5.02
N PRO A 81 20.97 -0.99 -6.27
CA PRO A 81 20.01 -1.41 -7.26
C PRO A 81 20.09 -2.93 -7.48
N LYS A 82 18.94 -3.54 -7.69
CA LYS A 82 18.85 -4.94 -8.12
C LYS A 82 19.24 -5.03 -9.59
N ASP A 83 19.83 -6.16 -9.95
CA ASP A 83 20.19 -6.44 -11.33
C ASP A 83 18.97 -6.46 -12.24
N ARG A 84 19.16 -6.08 -13.49
CA ARG A 84 18.12 -6.04 -14.52
C ARG A 84 17.43 -7.39 -14.73
N SER A 85 18.14 -8.50 -14.49
CA SER A 85 17.62 -9.87 -14.64
C SER A 85 16.48 -10.23 -13.68
N PHE A 86 16.27 -9.43 -12.62
CA PHE A 86 15.10 -9.60 -11.75
C PHE A 86 13.80 -9.09 -12.38
N TYR A 87 13.84 -8.47 -13.57
CA TYR A 87 12.70 -7.78 -14.14
C TYR A 87 12.52 -8.13 -15.61
N GLU A 88 11.26 -8.28 -16.01
CA GLU A 88 10.87 -8.55 -17.38
C GLU A 88 9.70 -7.64 -17.77
N GLN A 89 9.68 -7.18 -19.03
CA GLN A 89 8.54 -6.45 -19.55
C GLN A 89 7.43 -7.47 -19.88
N ALA A 90 6.27 -7.31 -19.26
CA ALA A 90 5.04 -7.95 -19.66
C ALA A 90 4.18 -7.00 -20.51
N ASP A 91 3.20 -7.54 -21.25
CA ASP A 91 2.32 -6.73 -22.11
C ASP A 91 1.57 -5.64 -21.31
N ASP A 92 1.24 -5.95 -20.08
CA ASP A 92 0.38 -5.17 -19.19
C ASP A 92 1.09 -4.60 -17.95
N GLY A 93 2.43 -4.71 -17.87
CA GLY A 93 3.19 -4.21 -16.72
C GLY A 93 4.60 -4.73 -16.62
N VAL A 94 5.16 -4.71 -15.43
CA VAL A 94 6.51 -5.22 -15.14
C VAL A 94 6.40 -6.46 -14.25
N LEU A 95 7.00 -7.55 -14.72
CA LEU A 95 7.16 -8.80 -13.98
C LEU A 95 8.44 -8.73 -13.15
N MET A 96 8.33 -8.97 -11.85
CA MET A 96 9.44 -9.04 -10.91
C MET A 96 9.66 -10.47 -10.46
N GLN A 97 10.88 -10.97 -10.58
CA GLN A 97 11.29 -12.20 -9.95
C GLN A 97 11.37 -12.03 -8.43
N ARG A 98 11.31 -13.13 -7.67
CA ARG A 98 11.57 -13.11 -6.23
C ARG A 98 12.89 -12.39 -5.92
N GLY A 99 12.82 -11.40 -5.03
CA GLY A 99 13.93 -10.52 -4.68
C GLY A 99 13.93 -9.19 -5.45
N GLY A 100 13.07 -9.05 -6.47
CA GLY A 100 12.86 -7.79 -7.17
C GLY A 100 12.16 -6.76 -6.28
N VAL A 101 12.55 -5.50 -6.40
CA VAL A 101 11.99 -4.36 -5.65
C VAL A 101 11.93 -3.16 -6.56
N LEU A 102 10.84 -2.42 -6.52
CA LEU A 102 10.65 -1.14 -7.19
C LEU A 102 10.25 -0.09 -6.16
N ALA A 103 10.96 1.04 -6.13
CA ALA A 103 10.60 2.19 -5.32
C ALA A 103 10.39 3.42 -6.20
N THR A 104 9.44 4.29 -5.85
CA THR A 104 9.18 5.54 -6.60
C THR A 104 10.20 6.63 -6.32
N VAL A 105 11.03 6.45 -5.30
CA VAL A 105 12.14 7.34 -4.94
C VAL A 105 13.31 6.50 -4.44
N LYS A 106 14.54 6.95 -4.65
CA LYS A 106 15.73 6.34 -4.07
C LYS A 106 16.09 6.96 -2.72
N THR A 107 16.27 8.26 -2.73
CA THR A 107 16.59 9.07 -1.55
C THR A 107 16.10 10.49 -1.77
N SER A 108 16.17 11.36 -0.75
CA SER A 108 15.89 12.78 -0.92
C SER A 108 16.80 13.49 -1.95
N SER A 109 18.01 12.95 -2.15
CA SER A 109 18.96 13.46 -3.14
C SER A 109 18.75 12.91 -4.56
N PHE A 110 17.91 11.89 -4.71
CA PHE A 110 17.59 11.24 -6.00
C PHE A 110 16.08 11.04 -6.11
N PRO A 111 15.31 12.14 -6.23
CA PRO A 111 13.87 12.06 -6.37
C PRO A 111 13.51 11.40 -7.70
N GLY A 112 12.52 10.53 -7.69
CA GLY A 112 11.90 9.99 -8.89
C GLY A 112 10.98 11.03 -9.56
N ARG A 113 10.39 10.65 -10.68
CA ARG A 113 9.39 11.48 -11.39
C ARG A 113 8.07 11.57 -10.64
N PHE A 114 7.74 10.60 -9.80
CA PHE A 114 6.53 10.66 -9.02
C PHE A 114 6.73 11.61 -7.82
N PRO A 115 5.77 12.52 -7.60
CA PRO A 115 5.80 13.36 -6.41
C PRO A 115 5.60 12.51 -5.16
N LEU A 116 6.14 12.98 -4.04
CA LEU A 116 5.93 12.37 -2.73
C LEU A 116 4.49 12.63 -2.25
N LEU A 117 3.99 11.69 -1.44
CA LEU A 117 2.72 11.84 -0.73
C LEU A 117 3.00 12.56 0.59
N SER A 118 2.61 13.83 0.68
CA SER A 118 2.81 14.60 1.91
C SER A 118 1.83 14.18 3.00
N GLY A 119 2.32 13.84 4.18
CA GLY A 119 1.48 13.56 5.35
C GLY A 119 0.76 14.79 5.92
N ALA A 120 1.05 16.00 5.44
CA ALA A 120 0.27 17.20 5.76
C ALA A 120 -1.04 17.31 4.94
N ARG A 121 -1.26 16.38 4.01
CA ARG A 121 -2.41 16.39 3.08
C ARG A 121 -3.13 15.06 3.11
N PRO A 122 -4.45 15.00 2.96
CA PRO A 122 -5.13 13.75 2.73
C PRO A 122 -4.68 13.15 1.40
N PHE A 123 -4.48 11.83 1.37
CA PHE A 123 -4.14 11.14 0.13
C PHE A 123 -4.78 9.75 0.04
N TYR A 124 -4.85 9.27 -1.18
CA TYR A 124 -5.13 7.88 -1.51
C TYR A 124 -4.09 7.39 -2.51
N ILE A 125 -3.59 6.19 -2.31
CA ILE A 125 -2.72 5.51 -3.27
C ILE A 125 -3.12 4.06 -3.38
N GLU A 126 -3.02 3.50 -4.58
CA GLU A 126 -3.25 2.09 -4.83
C GLU A 126 -2.29 1.53 -5.89
N ALA A 127 -2.02 0.24 -5.75
CA ALA A 127 -1.27 -0.54 -6.73
C ALA A 127 -2.07 -1.77 -7.13
N GLN A 128 -2.01 -2.12 -8.43
CA GLN A 128 -2.59 -3.34 -8.97
C GLN A 128 -1.49 -4.35 -9.22
N VAL A 129 -1.60 -5.50 -8.58
CA VAL A 129 -0.60 -6.56 -8.64
C VAL A 129 -1.23 -7.93 -8.80
N ALA A 130 -0.45 -8.87 -9.37
CA ALA A 130 -0.76 -10.30 -9.38
C ALA A 130 0.51 -11.10 -9.08
N THR A 131 0.40 -12.28 -8.51
CA THR A 131 1.52 -13.20 -8.31
C THR A 131 1.33 -14.48 -9.12
N SER A 132 2.41 -15.19 -9.42
CA SER A 132 2.34 -16.44 -10.17
C SER A 132 1.76 -17.61 -9.37
N SER A 133 1.60 -17.47 -8.05
CA SER A 133 1.00 -18.50 -7.20
C SER A 133 0.49 -17.94 -5.87
N ASN A 134 -0.43 -18.67 -5.23
CA ASN A 134 -0.96 -18.39 -3.89
C ASN A 134 -0.14 -19.05 -2.77
N HIS A 135 1.11 -19.44 -3.03
CA HIS A 135 1.88 -20.14 -2.01
C HIS A 135 2.06 -19.26 -0.77
N ARG A 136 1.80 -19.84 0.41
CA ARG A 136 1.79 -19.13 1.70
C ARG A 136 3.12 -18.50 2.11
N ASP A 137 4.23 -18.93 1.54
CA ASP A 137 5.56 -18.38 1.82
C ASP A 137 5.94 -17.25 0.84
N ASN A 138 5.09 -16.98 -0.18
CA ASN A 138 5.25 -15.79 -1.02
C ASN A 138 4.94 -14.55 -0.18
N PHE A 139 5.80 -13.57 -0.29
CA PHE A 139 5.69 -12.33 0.45
C PHE A 139 5.73 -11.14 -0.51
N PRO A 140 4.71 -10.99 -1.39
CA PRO A 140 4.55 -9.74 -2.11
C PRO A 140 4.26 -8.64 -1.10
N ALA A 141 4.92 -7.49 -1.23
CA ALA A 141 4.71 -6.35 -0.35
C ALA A 141 4.50 -5.07 -1.15
N ILE A 142 3.53 -4.27 -0.71
CA ILE A 142 3.21 -2.93 -1.19
C ILE A 142 3.16 -2.05 0.04
N TRP A 143 4.07 -1.09 0.15
CA TRP A 143 4.24 -0.32 1.36
C TRP A 143 4.73 1.10 1.12
N LEU A 144 4.54 1.97 2.09
CA LEU A 144 4.99 3.35 2.08
C LEU A 144 6.02 3.58 3.19
N MET A 145 7.10 4.25 2.81
CA MET A 145 8.11 4.73 3.75
C MET A 145 8.26 6.25 3.64
N PRO A 146 8.54 6.94 4.74
CA PRO A 146 8.88 8.36 4.67
C PRO A 146 10.29 8.56 4.12
N ILE A 147 10.44 9.55 3.23
CA ILE A 147 11.74 9.90 2.64
C ILE A 147 12.72 10.42 3.69
N GLU A 148 12.21 10.94 4.79
CA GLU A 148 13.00 11.41 5.93
C GLU A 148 13.75 10.26 6.60
N HIS A 149 13.15 9.05 6.60
CA HIS A 149 13.79 7.82 7.08
C HIS A 149 14.51 7.13 5.93
N ASN A 150 15.81 7.27 5.85
CA ASN A 150 16.65 6.65 4.82
C ASN A 150 17.92 6.06 5.45
N ALA A 151 18.79 5.47 4.62
CA ALA A 151 20.06 4.87 5.06
C ALA A 151 20.97 5.79 5.88
N ARG A 152 20.73 7.09 5.86
CA ARG A 152 21.52 8.10 6.59
C ARG A 152 20.82 8.62 7.82
N MET A 153 19.63 8.11 8.13
CA MET A 153 18.87 8.50 9.31
C MET A 153 18.66 10.02 9.38
N GLU A 154 17.88 10.54 8.44
CA GLU A 154 17.64 11.99 8.30
C GLU A 154 16.38 12.50 9.02
N ASP A 155 15.65 11.65 9.71
CA ASP A 155 14.41 11.93 10.39
C ASP A 155 14.59 12.30 11.88
N VAL A 156 15.59 13.12 12.15
CA VAL A 156 15.80 13.72 13.49
C VAL A 156 15.04 15.02 13.58
N TYR A 157 14.17 15.16 14.58
CA TYR A 157 13.35 16.34 14.80
C TYR A 157 13.86 17.16 15.97
N GLU A 158 13.54 18.48 15.99
CA GLU A 158 13.89 19.37 17.08
C GLU A 158 13.31 18.88 18.40
N GLY A 159 14.12 18.89 19.46
CA GLY A 159 13.75 18.39 20.78
C GLY A 159 14.00 16.90 20.99
N ASP A 160 14.30 16.14 19.93
CA ASP A 160 14.67 14.75 20.08
C ASP A 160 16.14 14.60 20.54
N PRO A 161 16.47 13.54 21.27
CA PRO A 161 17.85 13.19 21.57
C PRO A 161 18.68 13.01 20.29
N LYS A 162 19.99 13.19 20.38
CA LYS A 162 20.89 12.95 19.24
C LYS A 162 20.68 11.54 18.71
N SER A 163 20.53 11.41 17.39
CA SER A 163 20.30 10.14 16.67
C SER A 163 19.00 9.42 17.04
N PHE A 164 18.06 10.09 17.71
CA PHE A 164 16.73 9.56 17.89
C PHE A 164 15.91 9.80 16.63
N GLU A 165 15.19 8.78 16.19
CA GLU A 165 14.41 8.81 14.97
C GLU A 165 12.97 8.38 15.24
N ARG A 166 12.07 8.91 14.44
CA ARG A 166 10.66 8.53 14.42
C ARG A 166 10.21 8.47 12.98
N TRP A 167 9.63 7.35 12.60
CA TRP A 167 9.00 7.26 11.29
C TRP A 167 7.73 6.41 11.33
N PHE A 168 6.92 6.61 10.33
CA PHE A 168 5.68 5.90 10.15
C PHE A 168 5.80 5.04 8.89
N GLU A 169 5.73 3.73 9.07
CA GLU A 169 5.68 2.73 8.00
C GLU A 169 4.24 2.31 7.78
N LEU A 170 3.85 2.20 6.53
CA LEU A 170 2.50 1.87 6.16
C LEU A 170 2.48 0.75 5.13
N ASP A 171 2.18 -0.47 5.59
CA ASP A 171 2.09 -1.64 4.73
C ASP A 171 0.69 -1.73 4.14
N ILE A 172 0.59 -1.45 2.84
CA ILE A 172 -0.68 -1.49 2.11
C ILE A 172 -1.13 -2.93 1.95
N ASP A 173 -0.19 -3.82 1.63
CA ASP A 173 -0.40 -5.27 1.62
C ASP A 173 0.92 -6.01 1.81
N GLU A 174 0.88 -7.08 2.58
CA GLU A 174 1.96 -8.06 2.70
C GLU A 174 1.40 -9.47 2.57
N GLY A 175 2.03 -10.30 1.78
CA GLY A 175 1.68 -11.72 1.65
C GLY A 175 2.27 -12.58 2.78
N GLY A 176 1.93 -13.86 2.77
CA GLY A 176 2.56 -14.84 3.67
C GLY A 176 1.98 -14.93 5.08
N PHE A 177 1.01 -14.10 5.43
CA PHE A 177 0.42 -14.05 6.78
C PHE A 177 -0.96 -14.70 6.90
N GLY A 178 -1.47 -15.30 5.84
CA GLY A 178 -2.77 -15.97 5.86
C GLY A 178 -3.50 -15.89 4.52
N PRO A 179 -4.81 -16.26 4.52
CA PRO A 179 -5.59 -16.32 3.29
C PRO A 179 -6.00 -14.96 2.72
N GLY A 180 -5.89 -13.89 3.51
CA GLY A 180 -6.22 -12.52 3.11
C GLY A 180 -4.98 -11.64 2.95
N GLY A 181 -5.20 -10.32 2.86
CA GLY A 181 -4.13 -9.33 2.94
C GLY A 181 -3.67 -9.11 4.37
N HIS A 182 -2.41 -8.79 4.56
CA HIS A 182 -1.88 -8.27 5.80
C HIS A 182 -1.64 -6.78 5.66
N HIS A 183 -2.25 -5.98 6.52
CA HIS A 183 -2.30 -4.52 6.42
C HIS A 183 -1.80 -3.91 7.72
N THR A 184 -0.69 -3.20 7.69
CA THR A 184 -0.02 -2.75 8.92
C THR A 184 0.26 -1.26 8.89
N ALA A 185 -0.05 -0.60 10.00
CA ALA A 185 0.44 0.74 10.35
C ALA A 185 1.41 0.58 11.51
N ILE A 186 2.66 0.97 11.31
CA ILE A 186 3.72 0.79 12.30
C ILE A 186 4.38 2.14 12.60
N SER A 187 4.28 2.56 13.85
CA SER A 187 5.03 3.70 14.37
C SER A 187 6.33 3.24 15.02
N TRP A 188 7.44 3.71 14.50
CA TRP A 188 8.78 3.43 15.03
C TRP A 188 9.34 4.65 15.74
N SER A 189 10.03 4.44 16.88
CA SER A 189 10.73 5.50 17.61
C SER A 189 11.93 4.95 18.38
N GLY A 190 13.08 5.60 18.30
CA GLY A 190 14.27 5.18 19.02
C GLY A 190 15.57 5.59 18.37
N ILE A 191 16.63 4.91 18.80
CA ILE A 191 17.99 5.07 18.28
C ILE A 191 18.38 3.73 17.65
N TRP A 192 18.86 3.75 16.41
CA TRP A 192 19.32 2.54 15.73
C TRP A 192 20.34 1.75 16.58
N PRO A 193 20.21 0.43 16.74
CA PRO A 193 19.18 -0.46 16.19
C PRO A 193 18.00 -0.72 17.16
N HIS A 194 17.83 0.04 18.22
CA HIS A 194 16.89 -0.22 19.33
C HIS A 194 15.64 0.66 19.20
N TYR A 195 14.80 0.36 18.21
CA TYR A 195 13.52 1.05 18.03
C TYR A 195 12.38 0.44 18.85
N LYS A 196 11.49 1.29 19.36
CA LYS A 196 10.18 0.86 19.84
C LYS A 196 9.21 0.82 18.66
N LYS A 197 8.36 -0.19 18.62
CA LYS A 197 7.32 -0.39 17.60
C LYS A 197 5.94 -0.33 18.22
N ILE A 198 5.05 0.48 17.67
CA ILE A 198 3.62 0.46 17.92
C ILE A 198 2.95 0.06 16.60
N GLN A 199 2.21 -1.03 16.60
CA GLN A 199 1.59 -1.62 15.43
C GLN A 199 0.11 -1.84 15.68
N ASN A 200 -0.75 -1.67 14.66
CA ASN A 200 -2.18 -1.95 14.78
C ASN A 200 -2.43 -3.42 15.22
N PRO A 201 -3.40 -3.66 16.11
CA PRO A 201 -3.52 -4.94 16.82
C PRO A 201 -4.03 -6.09 15.94
N ASN A 202 -4.81 -5.79 14.90
CA ASN A 202 -5.42 -6.78 14.01
C ASN A 202 -5.07 -6.48 12.55
N PRO A 203 -3.81 -6.68 12.14
CA PRO A 203 -3.33 -6.19 10.85
C PRO A 203 -3.83 -7.02 9.65
N THR A 204 -4.35 -8.22 9.85
CA THR A 204 -4.70 -9.14 8.77
C THR A 204 -6.19 -9.06 8.44
N SER A 205 -6.54 -8.77 7.19
CA SER A 205 -7.93 -8.85 6.73
C SER A 205 -8.38 -10.32 6.63
N LYS A 206 -9.67 -10.54 6.88
CA LYS A 206 -10.29 -11.86 6.77
C LYS A 206 -10.87 -12.14 5.37
N VAL A 207 -10.70 -11.22 4.44
CA VAL A 207 -11.21 -11.35 3.07
C VAL A 207 -10.34 -12.34 2.32
N PRO A 208 -10.89 -13.47 1.83
CA PRO A 208 -10.12 -14.40 1.00
C PRO A 208 -9.60 -13.71 -0.26
N LEU A 209 -8.38 -14.03 -0.65
CA LEU A 209 -7.68 -13.37 -1.72
C LEU A 209 -7.00 -14.40 -2.63
N ASP A 210 -7.37 -14.40 -3.90
CA ASP A 210 -6.62 -15.11 -4.95
C ASP A 210 -5.58 -14.17 -5.55
N ARG A 211 -4.34 -14.31 -5.11
CA ARG A 211 -3.23 -13.47 -5.54
C ARG A 211 -2.75 -13.77 -6.96
N THR A 212 -3.22 -14.87 -7.57
CA THR A 212 -2.90 -15.17 -8.98
C THR A 212 -3.70 -14.31 -9.95
N GLN A 213 -4.77 -13.68 -9.45
CA GLN A 213 -5.55 -12.72 -10.22
C GLN A 213 -5.05 -11.29 -9.93
N PRO A 214 -5.24 -10.36 -10.87
CA PRO A 214 -5.01 -8.94 -10.62
C PRO A 214 -5.85 -8.44 -9.44
N ASN A 215 -5.20 -7.97 -8.40
CA ASN A 215 -5.86 -7.35 -7.25
C ASN A 215 -5.38 -5.92 -7.06
N VAL A 216 -6.28 -5.06 -6.63
CA VAL A 216 -6.00 -3.67 -6.33
C VAL A 216 -5.94 -3.49 -4.82
N PHE A 217 -4.77 -3.12 -4.32
CA PHE A 217 -4.52 -2.81 -2.92
C PHE A 217 -4.32 -1.30 -2.77
N GLY A 218 -5.08 -0.68 -1.89
CA GLY A 218 -5.01 0.75 -1.70
C GLY A 218 -5.02 1.15 -0.23
N VAL A 219 -4.61 2.39 0.02
CA VAL A 219 -4.68 3.01 1.33
C VAL A 219 -5.08 4.47 1.20
N SER A 220 -6.01 4.90 2.05
CA SER A 220 -6.34 6.31 2.26
C SER A 220 -5.81 6.78 3.61
N TYR A 221 -5.32 8.02 3.64
CA TYR A 221 -4.81 8.68 4.84
C TYR A 221 -5.47 10.05 5.02
N SER A 222 -5.92 10.31 6.25
CA SER A 222 -6.45 11.59 6.67
C SER A 222 -5.57 12.20 7.77
N PRO A 223 -4.89 13.32 7.53
CA PRO A 223 -4.10 13.99 8.56
C PRO A 223 -4.95 14.62 9.66
N ASP A 224 -6.18 15.03 9.39
CA ASP A 224 -7.05 15.69 10.38
C ASP A 224 -7.37 14.77 11.55
N THR A 225 -7.72 13.53 11.21
CA THR A 225 -8.13 12.51 12.19
C THR A 225 -7.01 11.51 12.53
N LEU A 226 -5.85 11.60 11.86
CA LEU A 226 -4.79 10.60 11.92
C LEU A 226 -5.36 9.20 11.69
N THR A 227 -6.11 9.05 10.60
CA THR A 227 -6.77 7.80 10.22
C THR A 227 -6.16 7.26 8.94
N VAL A 228 -5.90 5.97 8.93
CA VAL A 228 -5.54 5.18 7.74
C VAL A 228 -6.61 4.14 7.52
N ARG A 229 -7.06 3.97 6.26
CA ARG A 229 -8.00 2.92 5.88
C ARG A 229 -7.45 2.17 4.68
N TRP A 230 -7.45 0.83 4.77
CA TRP A 230 -7.00 -0.06 3.70
C TRP A 230 -8.16 -0.52 2.84
N TRP A 231 -7.87 -0.70 1.58
CA TRP A 231 -8.82 -1.05 0.52
C TRP A 231 -8.32 -2.24 -0.28
N LEU A 232 -9.20 -3.19 -0.52
CA LEU A 232 -8.97 -4.34 -1.38
C LEU A 232 -10.05 -4.40 -2.45
N ASN A 233 -9.66 -4.27 -3.72
CA ASN A 233 -10.58 -4.27 -4.86
C ASN A 233 -11.75 -3.27 -4.67
N GLY A 234 -11.43 -2.05 -4.22
CA GLY A 234 -12.39 -0.97 -3.98
C GLY A 234 -13.24 -1.10 -2.71
N ARG A 235 -12.98 -2.12 -1.86
CA ARG A 235 -13.72 -2.32 -0.60
C ARG A 235 -12.83 -2.03 0.61
N PRO A 236 -13.33 -1.32 1.64
CA PRO A 236 -12.57 -1.11 2.87
C PRO A 236 -12.44 -2.43 3.64
N VAL A 237 -11.24 -2.73 4.11
CA VAL A 237 -10.93 -4.00 4.81
C VAL A 237 -10.38 -3.82 6.21
N LEU A 238 -9.76 -2.67 6.50
CA LEU A 238 -9.18 -2.35 7.81
C LEU A 238 -9.13 -0.84 8.00
N GLU A 239 -9.12 -0.41 9.26
CA GLU A 239 -8.89 0.98 9.66
C GLU A 239 -7.96 1.03 10.88
N ALA A 240 -7.08 2.02 10.93
CA ALA A 240 -6.25 2.33 12.08
C ALA A 240 -6.29 3.84 12.37
N THR A 241 -6.21 4.18 13.66
CA THR A 241 -6.18 5.53 14.19
C THR A 241 -5.04 5.66 15.20
N GLN A 242 -4.96 6.78 15.92
CA GLN A 242 -4.03 6.89 17.05
C GLN A 242 -4.24 5.76 18.07
N PRO A 243 -3.19 5.26 18.72
CA PRO A 243 -1.77 5.66 18.61
C PRO A 243 -1.01 4.98 17.46
N HIS A 244 -1.66 4.14 16.67
CA HIS A 244 -1.03 3.38 15.57
C HIS A 244 -0.63 4.29 14.41
N VAL A 245 -1.40 5.36 14.19
CA VAL A 245 -1.07 6.44 13.23
C VAL A 245 -0.53 7.62 14.04
N PRO A 246 0.79 7.85 14.07
CA PRO A 246 1.40 8.84 14.95
C PRO A 246 1.30 10.27 14.39
N GLU A 247 1.36 11.27 15.27
CA GLU A 247 1.39 12.69 14.89
C GLU A 247 2.51 13.03 13.91
N ILE A 248 3.64 12.34 14.02
CA ILE A 248 4.79 12.58 13.14
C ILE A 248 4.48 12.33 11.66
N ALA A 249 3.49 11.49 11.36
CA ALA A 249 3.05 11.21 9.99
C ALA A 249 2.68 12.49 9.22
N ARG A 250 2.11 13.51 9.90
CA ARG A 250 1.77 14.82 9.30
C ARG A 250 2.98 15.57 8.75
N ARG A 251 4.17 15.22 9.17
CA ARG A 251 5.43 15.90 8.84
C ARG A 251 6.30 15.12 7.89
N GLN A 252 5.88 13.94 7.52
CA GLN A 252 6.62 13.02 6.67
C GLN A 252 6.09 13.03 5.25
N ASN A 253 6.97 12.72 4.31
CA ASN A 253 6.66 12.63 2.90
C ASN A 253 6.93 11.20 2.44
N PHE A 254 5.87 10.52 2.01
CA PHE A 254 5.90 9.10 1.73
C PHE A 254 6.17 8.80 0.25
N TYR A 255 6.85 7.69 0.02
CA TYR A 255 7.04 7.10 -1.30
C TYR A 255 6.66 5.62 -1.29
N LEU A 256 6.29 5.11 -2.46
CA LEU A 256 5.83 3.75 -2.63
C LEU A 256 7.00 2.79 -2.88
N ILE A 257 6.93 1.63 -2.24
CA ILE A 257 7.80 0.48 -2.50
C ILE A 257 6.91 -0.72 -2.82
N VAL A 258 7.26 -1.44 -3.88
CA VAL A 258 6.63 -2.69 -4.28
C VAL A 258 7.70 -3.75 -4.40
N SER A 259 7.54 -4.89 -3.73
CA SER A 259 8.60 -5.90 -3.67
C SER A 259 8.07 -7.33 -3.73
N ALA A 260 8.77 -8.17 -4.48
CA ALA A 260 8.52 -9.61 -4.58
C ALA A 260 9.46 -10.36 -3.61
N GLN A 261 9.08 -10.46 -2.35
CA GLN A 261 9.87 -11.11 -1.31
C GLN A 261 9.36 -12.54 -1.01
N SER A 262 10.06 -13.26 -0.15
CA SER A 262 9.66 -14.58 0.33
C SER A 262 10.12 -14.76 1.77
N HIS A 263 9.28 -15.30 2.63
CA HIS A 263 9.64 -15.61 4.03
C HIS A 263 10.68 -16.72 4.14
N LYS A 264 10.71 -17.61 3.15
CA LYS A 264 11.66 -18.72 3.08
C LYS A 264 12.18 -18.85 1.65
N ASN A 265 13.39 -19.35 1.50
CA ASN A 265 14.02 -19.51 0.17
C ASN A 265 13.40 -20.63 -0.69
N ILE A 266 12.12 -20.94 -0.52
CA ILE A 266 11.52 -22.17 -1.06
C ILE A 266 10.79 -21.94 -2.37
N SER A 267 10.20 -20.77 -2.60
CA SER A 267 9.36 -20.59 -3.78
C SER A 267 10.00 -19.67 -4.81
N HIS A 268 10.09 -20.16 -6.03
CA HIS A 268 10.27 -19.34 -7.20
C HIS A 268 8.91 -18.78 -7.59
N TYR A 269 8.58 -17.59 -7.16
CA TYR A 269 7.37 -16.92 -7.64
C TYR A 269 7.73 -15.60 -8.32
N GLN A 270 6.82 -15.10 -9.08
CA GLN A 270 6.90 -13.83 -9.75
C GLN A 270 5.75 -12.95 -9.26
N MET A 271 5.99 -11.66 -9.19
CA MET A 271 4.99 -10.64 -8.93
C MET A 271 4.92 -9.69 -10.11
N LYS A 272 3.74 -9.48 -10.64
CA LYS A 272 3.50 -8.53 -11.72
C LYS A 272 2.93 -7.24 -11.14
N LEU A 273 3.59 -6.11 -11.39
CA LEU A 273 3.06 -4.78 -11.13
C LEU A 273 2.38 -4.27 -12.41
N LEU A 274 1.06 -4.14 -12.36
CA LEU A 274 0.21 -3.80 -13.49
C LEU A 274 -0.09 -2.29 -13.56
N GLY A 275 -0.17 -1.62 -12.42
CA GLY A 275 -0.47 -0.21 -12.38
C GLY A 275 -0.32 0.38 -10.98
N VAL A 276 -0.09 1.69 -10.96
CA VAL A 276 -0.12 2.50 -9.74
C VAL A 276 -0.86 3.80 -10.02
N ARG A 277 -1.61 4.31 -9.05
CA ARG A 277 -2.18 5.66 -9.11
C ARG A 277 -2.32 6.25 -7.72
N ALA A 278 -2.21 7.58 -7.63
CA ALA A 278 -2.37 8.31 -6.39
C ALA A 278 -3.20 9.58 -6.57
N PHE A 279 -3.84 9.97 -5.49
CA PHE A 279 -4.70 11.15 -5.39
C PHE A 279 -4.36 11.90 -4.12
N VAL A 280 -4.44 13.24 -4.16
CA VAL A 280 -4.17 14.09 -2.99
C VAL A 280 -5.22 15.19 -2.88
N GLY A 281 -5.51 15.58 -1.65
CA GLY A 281 -6.33 16.76 -1.36
C GLY A 281 -5.49 17.98 -1.07
N ASP A 282 -6.14 19.10 -0.74
CA ASP A 282 -5.48 20.30 -0.28
C ASP A 282 -4.82 20.08 1.11
N ALA A 283 -3.81 20.86 1.40
CA ALA A 283 -3.25 20.85 2.74
C ALA A 283 -4.33 21.28 3.74
N THR A 284 -4.49 20.47 4.80
CA THR A 284 -5.42 20.84 5.85
C THR A 284 -4.86 22.06 6.57
N THR A 285 -5.68 23.10 6.67
CA THR A 285 -5.37 24.21 7.58
C THR A 285 -5.58 23.68 8.98
N ALA A 286 -4.51 23.22 9.62
CA ALA A 286 -4.56 22.82 11.03
C ALA A 286 -4.99 24.03 11.87
N SER A 287 -6.29 24.14 12.11
CA SER A 287 -6.85 25.06 13.09
C SER A 287 -6.59 24.48 14.48
N GLY A 288 -5.43 24.75 15.07
CA GLY A 288 -5.13 24.33 16.43
C GLY A 288 -3.65 24.24 16.68
N GLY A 289 -3.08 25.35 17.14
CA GLY A 289 -1.69 25.60 17.44
C GLY A 289 -0.99 24.60 18.37
N ALA A 290 -0.42 23.58 17.78
CA ALA A 290 0.81 23.03 18.28
C ALA A 290 1.90 23.53 17.32
N THR A 291 2.74 24.44 17.79
CA THR A 291 3.99 24.81 17.12
C THR A 291 4.81 23.54 16.95
N VAL A 292 4.74 23.01 15.75
CA VAL A 292 5.50 21.82 15.38
C VAL A 292 6.95 22.26 15.25
N PRO A 293 7.91 21.71 16.03
CA PRO A 293 9.31 22.13 15.97
C PRO A 293 9.85 22.00 14.54
N ALA A 294 10.60 22.98 14.09
CA ALA A 294 11.18 22.98 12.76
C ALA A 294 12.20 21.86 12.60
N ARG A 295 12.34 21.32 11.38
CA ARG A 295 13.41 20.39 11.04
C ARG A 295 14.76 21.08 11.23
N ARG A 296 15.66 20.49 11.98
CA ARG A 296 17.01 21.03 12.17
C ARG A 296 17.75 21.03 10.83
N ALA A 297 18.09 22.21 10.32
CA ALA A 297 18.99 22.30 9.18
C ALA A 297 20.33 21.65 9.55
N LYS A 298 20.82 20.72 8.73
CA LYS A 298 22.19 20.21 8.88
C LYS A 298 23.14 21.41 8.76
N GLY A 299 23.85 21.72 9.84
CA GLY A 299 25.02 22.59 9.76
C GLY A 299 25.97 21.95 8.75
N SER A 300 26.30 22.67 7.69
CA SER A 300 27.42 22.33 6.82
C SER A 300 28.69 22.25 7.67
N PRO A 301 29.61 21.29 7.37
CA PRO A 301 30.87 21.14 8.09
C PRO A 301 31.75 22.38 8.01
#